data_6eae2ba48efa50352c6e7acab8109f08
#
_entry.id   6eae2ba48efa50352c6e7acab8109f08
#
_cell.length_a   1.000
_cell.length_b   1.000
_cell.length_c   1.000
_cell.angle_alpha   90.00
_cell.angle_beta   90.00
_cell.angle_gamma   90.00
#
_symmetry.space_group_name_H-M   'P 1'
#
loop_
_entity.id
_entity.type
_entity.pdbx_description
1 polymer ?
#
loop_
_entity_poly.entity_id
_entity_poly.type
_entity_poly.pdbx_seq_one_letter_code
_entity_poly.pdbx_strand_id
1 'polypeptide(L)'
;MTIGRRTFLSGAATGVGLLVLAGCTPPRPTPTRSVTKAPVPTPSTTAVPTPSAFVRSAWGTDPFALGSTSYLPVGATPEHRDDLAQNVLDRVFFAGEATDSSEPGTLQGAWNSGVRAAGEIAAVAGDGERIAIVGAGLAGAIAARRLVDAGYDVTLVEARERTGGRIATTQPDGWTVAVDSGAWALAGAGPALRESVLDAGVGTTPIDLAAIRSVAPDGSVLDVGTTGADALTRALEWGAEQSEDVPLAEAFAGSGAADPAEAEAGSGDGEPERVAAFLAGGAALTTGAAPAELSSWYGLGDASAATTAQELDDDSERADAVLTDGLAPLVASLLEDVEVSLRAVVSGIGYDEEGASVRLATGESFSADRVLVTVPIGVLKTDAIVFDPPLPFAHRTAIAAIGSGVVETLWLRFDESFWDADADAVSAVRWSLVGSEAGITEWVNLQPVTGETVLIGLVGADQALSLQALSDDELLTVAVTALEPFAVVPG
;
A
#
# COMPACT_ATOMS: atom_id res chain seq x y z
N MET A 1 64.82 -14.12 9.21
CA MET A 1 64.21 -14.89 8.14
C MET A 1 63.67 -13.93 7.10
N THR A 2 64.36 -13.78 5.99
CA THR A 2 63.99 -12.86 4.90
C THR A 2 63.02 -13.60 3.95
N ILE A 3 61.79 -13.20 3.94
CA ILE A 3 60.78 -13.72 3.00
C ILE A 3 61.09 -13.11 1.62
N GLY A 4 61.36 -13.96 0.62
CA GLY A 4 61.80 -13.52 -0.70
C GLY A 4 60.65 -12.86 -1.48
N ARG A 5 60.98 -11.82 -2.27
CA ARG A 5 60.05 -11.02 -3.12
C ARG A 5 59.11 -11.81 -4.01
N ARG A 6 59.42 -13.08 -4.35
CA ARG A 6 58.58 -13.95 -5.19
C ARG A 6 57.32 -14.47 -4.48
N THR A 7 57.37 -14.67 -3.16
CA THR A 7 56.23 -15.17 -2.37
C THR A 7 55.18 -14.09 -2.14
N PHE A 8 55.60 -12.82 -2.07
CA PHE A 8 54.69 -11.69 -1.89
C PHE A 8 53.86 -11.39 -3.15
N LEU A 9 54.45 -11.51 -4.33
CA LEU A 9 53.76 -11.27 -5.59
C LEU A 9 52.75 -12.37 -5.95
N SER A 10 52.99 -13.63 -5.52
CA SER A 10 52.03 -14.73 -5.74
C SER A 10 50.79 -14.61 -4.81
N GLY A 11 50.97 -14.08 -3.60
CA GLY A 11 49.83 -13.85 -2.67
C GLY A 11 48.95 -12.67 -3.09
N ALA A 12 49.55 -11.61 -3.64
CA ALA A 12 48.79 -10.43 -4.10
C ALA A 12 47.97 -10.72 -5.36
N ALA A 13 48.49 -11.58 -6.28
CA ALA A 13 47.74 -11.95 -7.49
C ALA A 13 46.52 -12.83 -7.20
N THR A 14 46.59 -13.69 -6.17
CA THR A 14 45.46 -14.55 -5.76
C THR A 14 44.36 -13.74 -4.99
N GLY A 15 44.75 -12.75 -4.21
CA GLY A 15 43.83 -11.90 -3.49
C GLY A 15 43.02 -10.95 -4.39
N VAL A 16 43.68 -10.37 -5.41
CA VAL A 16 43.01 -9.49 -6.39
C VAL A 16 42.08 -10.28 -7.31
N GLY A 17 42.42 -11.55 -7.67
CA GLY A 17 41.56 -12.42 -8.47
C GLY A 17 40.26 -12.83 -7.77
N LEU A 18 40.28 -12.99 -6.45
CA LEU A 18 39.08 -13.34 -5.66
C LEU A 18 38.18 -12.13 -5.41
N LEU A 19 38.70 -10.90 -5.28
CA LEU A 19 37.91 -9.68 -5.13
C LEU A 19 37.20 -9.27 -6.42
N VAL A 20 37.72 -9.59 -7.61
CA VAL A 20 37.09 -9.31 -8.90
C VAL A 20 35.96 -10.29 -9.21
N LEU A 21 36.01 -11.53 -8.66
CA LEU A 21 34.95 -12.53 -8.86
C LEU A 21 33.77 -12.41 -7.90
N ALA A 22 33.90 -11.68 -6.77
CA ALA A 22 32.82 -11.43 -5.84
C ALA A 22 31.92 -10.26 -6.24
N GLY A 23 32.29 -9.49 -7.28
CA GLY A 23 31.58 -8.27 -7.69
C GLY A 23 30.55 -8.43 -8.82
N CYS A 24 30.30 -9.63 -9.35
CA CYS A 24 29.38 -9.85 -10.45
C CYS A 24 28.41 -11.01 -10.18
N THR A 25 27.70 -10.99 -9.07
CA THR A 25 26.43 -11.71 -9.00
C THR A 25 25.38 -10.80 -9.65
N PRO A 26 24.77 -11.19 -10.77
CA PRO A 26 23.64 -10.44 -11.31
C PRO A 26 22.55 -10.37 -10.23
N PRO A 27 21.81 -9.24 -10.12
CA PRO A 27 20.69 -9.17 -9.22
C PRO A 27 19.80 -10.40 -9.49
N ARG A 28 19.40 -11.09 -8.42
CA ARG A 28 18.43 -12.17 -8.54
C ARG A 28 17.21 -11.61 -9.26
N PRO A 29 16.75 -12.23 -10.35
CA PRO A 29 15.52 -11.81 -10.98
C PRO A 29 14.42 -11.82 -9.92
N THR A 30 13.69 -10.74 -9.80
CA THR A 30 12.47 -10.70 -8.97
C THR A 30 11.61 -11.89 -9.41
N PRO A 31 11.20 -12.78 -8.50
CA PRO A 31 10.40 -13.93 -8.89
C PRO A 31 9.14 -13.40 -9.58
N THR A 32 8.93 -13.83 -10.82
CA THR A 32 7.67 -13.53 -11.52
C THR A 32 6.56 -14.23 -10.75
N ARG A 33 5.74 -13.46 -10.08
CA ARG A 33 4.63 -13.96 -9.26
C ARG A 33 3.66 -14.69 -10.19
N SER A 34 3.54 -16.00 -10.02
CA SER A 34 2.58 -16.80 -10.79
C SER A 34 1.21 -16.61 -10.16
N VAL A 35 0.34 -15.82 -10.81
CA VAL A 35 -1.03 -15.60 -10.34
C VAL A 35 -1.85 -16.83 -10.64
N THR A 36 -2.28 -17.54 -9.61
CA THR A 36 -3.27 -18.62 -9.72
C THR A 36 -4.65 -18.04 -9.41
N LYS A 37 -5.62 -18.30 -10.31
CA LYS A 37 -7.00 -17.85 -10.12
C LYS A 37 -7.56 -18.46 -8.84
N ALA A 38 -8.25 -17.67 -8.02
CA ALA A 38 -8.89 -18.15 -6.81
C ALA A 38 -9.96 -19.23 -7.14
N PRO A 39 -10.16 -20.25 -6.29
CA PRO A 39 -11.26 -21.17 -6.45
C PRO A 39 -12.60 -20.45 -6.30
N VAL A 40 -13.54 -20.75 -7.19
CA VAL A 40 -14.90 -20.21 -7.10
C VAL A 40 -15.78 -21.27 -6.45
N PRO A 41 -16.45 -20.97 -5.32
CA PRO A 41 -17.34 -21.92 -4.66
C PRO A 41 -18.54 -22.23 -5.55
N THR A 42 -19.14 -23.40 -5.33
CA THR A 42 -20.43 -23.72 -5.99
C THR A 42 -21.51 -22.85 -5.34
N PRO A 43 -22.32 -22.12 -6.12
CA PRO A 43 -23.39 -21.32 -5.56
C PRO A 43 -24.32 -22.18 -4.70
N SER A 44 -24.55 -21.77 -3.46
CA SER A 44 -25.55 -22.36 -2.56
C SER A 44 -26.79 -21.47 -2.52
N THR A 45 -27.91 -21.98 -2.02
CA THR A 45 -29.07 -21.13 -1.70
C THR A 45 -28.72 -20.38 -0.41
N THR A 46 -28.20 -19.16 -0.55
CA THR A 46 -27.65 -18.39 0.55
C THR A 46 -28.71 -17.54 1.24
N ALA A 47 -28.52 -17.30 2.54
CA ALA A 47 -29.26 -16.28 3.28
C ALA A 47 -28.80 -14.86 2.93
N VAL A 48 -27.67 -14.73 2.23
CA VAL A 48 -27.12 -13.44 1.78
C VAL A 48 -27.73 -13.08 0.43
N PRO A 49 -28.41 -11.93 0.29
CA PRO A 49 -28.95 -11.47 -0.96
C PRO A 49 -27.82 -11.09 -1.94
N THR A 50 -28.12 -11.10 -3.22
CA THR A 50 -27.21 -10.55 -4.24
C THR A 50 -27.08 -9.04 -4.03
N PRO A 51 -25.86 -8.47 -3.98
CA PRO A 51 -25.67 -7.03 -3.95
C PRO A 51 -26.37 -6.34 -5.12
N SER A 52 -27.03 -5.21 -4.83
CA SER A 52 -27.72 -4.41 -5.87
C SER A 52 -26.72 -3.62 -6.74
N ALA A 53 -25.54 -3.34 -6.22
CA ALA A 53 -24.44 -2.71 -6.95
C ALA A 53 -23.10 -3.05 -6.29
N PHE A 54 -22.02 -2.98 -7.07
CA PHE A 54 -20.68 -3.16 -6.54
C PHE A 54 -19.65 -2.34 -7.31
N VAL A 55 -18.52 -2.07 -6.66
CA VAL A 55 -17.32 -1.48 -7.25
C VAL A 55 -16.11 -2.25 -6.74
N ARG A 56 -15.17 -2.59 -7.61
CA ARG A 56 -13.91 -3.22 -7.22
C ARG A 56 -12.70 -2.43 -7.68
N SER A 57 -11.63 -2.49 -6.94
CA SER A 57 -10.32 -2.02 -7.36
C SER A 57 -9.58 -3.08 -8.20
N ALA A 58 -8.49 -2.66 -8.83
CA ALA A 58 -7.60 -3.54 -9.62
C ALA A 58 -6.17 -2.97 -9.66
N TRP A 59 -5.64 -2.60 -8.49
CA TRP A 59 -4.36 -1.88 -8.38
C TRP A 59 -3.15 -2.70 -8.83
N GLY A 60 -3.19 -4.02 -8.63
CA GLY A 60 -2.10 -4.90 -9.02
C GLY A 60 -1.88 -4.98 -10.53
N THR A 61 -2.94 -4.79 -11.33
CA THR A 61 -2.89 -4.83 -12.80
C THR A 61 -3.03 -3.45 -13.46
N ASP A 62 -3.30 -2.41 -12.69
CA ASP A 62 -3.37 -1.05 -13.19
C ASP A 62 -1.98 -0.59 -13.68
N PRO A 63 -1.80 -0.23 -14.97
CA PRO A 63 -0.48 0.06 -15.56
C PRO A 63 0.21 1.28 -14.98
N PHE A 64 -0.54 2.15 -14.28
CA PHE A 64 -0.03 3.37 -13.66
C PHE A 64 0.08 3.27 -12.13
N ALA A 65 -0.12 2.07 -11.57
CA ALA A 65 0.07 1.78 -10.16
C ALA A 65 0.97 0.56 -9.95
N LEU A 66 0.61 -0.60 -10.53
CA LEU A 66 1.30 -1.88 -10.40
C LEU A 66 1.54 -2.26 -8.93
N GLY A 67 0.50 -2.02 -8.14
CA GLY A 67 0.44 -2.20 -6.70
C GLY A 67 -0.27 -1.06 -5.99
N SER A 68 -0.69 -1.29 -4.76
CA SER A 68 -1.44 -0.34 -3.93
C SER A 68 -0.58 0.34 -2.88
N THR A 69 0.49 -0.33 -2.42
CA THR A 69 1.36 0.12 -1.32
C THR A 69 2.78 -0.38 -1.51
N SER A 70 3.76 0.21 -0.82
CA SER A 70 5.14 -0.25 -0.81
C SER A 70 5.48 -0.97 0.49
N TYR A 71 6.37 -1.97 0.43
CA TYR A 71 6.83 -2.71 1.60
C TYR A 71 8.33 -3.03 1.52
N LEU A 72 8.91 -3.48 2.63
CA LEU A 72 10.31 -3.93 2.67
C LEU A 72 10.36 -5.46 2.71
N PRO A 73 10.78 -6.11 1.60
CA PRO A 73 11.06 -7.53 1.57
C PRO A 73 12.37 -7.86 2.27
N VAL A 74 12.64 -9.15 2.48
CA VAL A 74 13.92 -9.63 3.02
C VAL A 74 15.11 -9.04 2.26
N GLY A 75 16.05 -8.46 3.01
CA GLY A 75 17.24 -7.79 2.49
C GLY A 75 17.02 -6.34 2.06
N ALA A 76 15.80 -5.82 2.12
CA ALA A 76 15.55 -4.39 2.02
C ALA A 76 15.56 -3.74 3.41
N THR A 77 15.98 -2.49 3.47
CA THR A 77 16.09 -1.72 4.71
C THR A 77 15.44 -0.34 4.56
N PRO A 78 15.12 0.38 5.65
CA PRO A 78 14.60 1.73 5.58
C PRO A 78 15.48 2.69 4.78
N GLU A 79 16.81 2.51 4.81
CA GLU A 79 17.75 3.32 4.05
C GLU A 79 17.51 3.29 2.53
N HIS A 80 16.91 2.23 1.99
CA HIS A 80 16.51 2.20 0.58
C HIS A 80 15.41 3.22 0.27
N ARG A 81 14.52 3.54 1.24
CA ARG A 81 13.54 4.62 1.07
C ARG A 81 14.20 5.98 1.06
N ASP A 82 15.20 6.19 1.94
CA ASP A 82 15.99 7.41 2.02
C ASP A 82 16.85 7.57 0.75
N ASP A 83 17.46 6.48 0.24
CA ASP A 83 18.20 6.48 -1.02
C ASP A 83 17.30 6.85 -2.21
N LEU A 84 16.07 6.32 -2.25
CA LEU A 84 15.10 6.67 -3.30
C LEU A 84 14.66 8.13 -3.19
N ALA A 85 14.60 8.69 -1.99
CA ALA A 85 14.21 10.06 -1.70
C ALA A 85 15.27 11.09 -2.09
N GLN A 86 16.55 10.71 -2.23
CA GLN A 86 17.64 11.62 -2.59
C GLN A 86 17.37 12.30 -3.94
N ASN A 87 17.76 13.57 -4.07
CA ASN A 87 17.75 14.22 -5.38
C ASN A 87 18.95 13.80 -6.23
N VAL A 88 18.84 13.97 -7.54
CA VAL A 88 19.93 13.73 -8.49
C VAL A 88 20.34 15.04 -9.15
N LEU A 89 21.56 15.48 -8.91
CA LEU A 89 22.17 16.72 -9.46
C LEU A 89 21.36 17.99 -9.18
N ASP A 90 20.52 18.02 -8.14
CA ASP A 90 19.53 19.06 -7.89
C ASP A 90 18.59 19.29 -9.10
N ARG A 91 18.40 18.30 -9.95
CA ARG A 91 17.55 18.34 -11.16
C ARG A 91 16.38 17.37 -11.11
N VAL A 92 16.59 16.16 -10.59
CA VAL A 92 15.51 15.17 -10.46
C VAL A 92 15.29 14.89 -8.98
N PHE A 93 14.06 15.06 -8.54
CA PHE A 93 13.59 14.83 -7.17
C PHE A 93 12.58 13.72 -7.14
N PHE A 94 12.40 13.08 -5.99
CA PHE A 94 11.49 11.97 -5.84
C PHE A 94 10.57 12.18 -4.63
N ALA A 95 9.28 11.88 -4.81
CA ALA A 95 8.28 11.83 -3.74
C ALA A 95 7.28 10.69 -4.01
N GLY A 96 6.38 10.46 -3.09
CA GLY A 96 5.46 9.35 -3.04
C GLY A 96 5.66 8.56 -1.75
N GLU A 97 4.66 7.80 -1.32
CA GLU A 97 4.69 7.08 -0.04
C GLU A 97 5.91 6.15 0.11
N ALA A 98 6.44 5.63 -1.01
CA ALA A 98 7.61 4.76 -1.02
C ALA A 98 8.91 5.46 -0.63
N THR A 99 8.96 6.80 -0.69
CA THR A 99 10.11 7.64 -0.31
C THR A 99 10.00 8.22 1.11
N ASP A 100 8.99 7.82 1.87
CA ASP A 100 8.82 8.20 3.26
C ASP A 100 9.20 7.00 4.14
N SER A 101 10.16 7.18 5.04
CA SER A 101 10.64 6.13 5.93
C SER A 101 9.85 6.07 7.24
N SER A 102 9.07 7.11 7.55
CA SER A 102 8.29 7.19 8.80
C SER A 102 6.89 6.60 8.67
N GLU A 103 6.20 6.90 7.56
CA GLU A 103 4.80 6.49 7.33
C GLU A 103 4.62 5.88 5.93
N PRO A 104 5.45 4.87 5.55
CA PRO A 104 5.41 4.31 4.21
C PRO A 104 4.08 3.61 3.93
N GLY A 105 3.66 3.61 2.67
CA GLY A 105 2.42 2.93 2.26
C GLY A 105 1.14 3.68 2.59
N THR A 106 1.20 4.87 3.20
CA THR A 106 0.05 5.61 3.73
C THR A 106 -0.22 6.93 3.00
N LEU A 107 -1.40 7.49 3.23
CA LEU A 107 -1.72 8.88 2.82
C LEU A 107 -0.76 9.88 3.48
N GLN A 108 -0.44 9.66 4.76
CA GLN A 108 0.47 10.54 5.50
C GLN A 108 1.87 10.52 4.91
N GLY A 109 2.42 9.36 4.56
CA GLY A 109 3.72 9.24 3.90
C GLY A 109 3.74 9.92 2.53
N ALA A 110 2.67 9.77 1.74
CA ALA A 110 2.54 10.49 0.48
C ALA A 110 2.53 12.01 0.68
N TRP A 111 1.79 12.52 1.68
CA TRP A 111 1.77 13.93 2.06
C TRP A 111 3.15 14.43 2.50
N ASN A 112 3.78 13.75 3.45
CA ASN A 112 5.09 14.10 3.99
C ASN A 112 6.14 14.19 2.89
N SER A 113 6.17 13.19 2.00
CA SER A 113 7.14 13.13 0.89
C SER A 113 6.97 14.29 -0.09
N GLY A 114 5.73 14.68 -0.40
CA GLY A 114 5.46 15.84 -1.26
C GLY A 114 5.87 17.16 -0.61
N VAL A 115 5.59 17.32 0.69
CA VAL A 115 6.03 18.49 1.48
C VAL A 115 7.56 18.59 1.52
N ARG A 116 8.25 17.46 1.79
CA ARG A 116 9.72 17.36 1.80
C ARG A 116 10.30 17.75 0.45
N ALA A 117 9.85 17.12 -0.63
CA ALA A 117 10.40 17.34 -1.96
C ALA A 117 10.19 18.78 -2.45
N ALA A 118 9.04 19.40 -2.17
CA ALA A 118 8.82 20.82 -2.45
C ALA A 118 9.80 21.72 -1.70
N GLY A 119 10.07 21.42 -0.42
CA GLY A 119 11.06 22.12 0.38
C GLY A 119 12.50 21.97 -0.15
N GLU A 120 12.88 20.76 -0.56
CA GLU A 120 14.19 20.48 -1.17
C GLU A 120 14.37 21.22 -2.49
N ILE A 121 13.35 21.24 -3.36
CA ILE A 121 13.36 22.01 -4.60
C ILE A 121 13.53 23.51 -4.29
N ALA A 122 12.71 24.04 -3.38
CA ALA A 122 12.76 25.45 -3.02
C ALA A 122 14.12 25.89 -2.41
N ALA A 123 14.83 24.97 -1.77
CA ALA A 123 16.15 25.25 -1.18
C ALA A 123 17.25 25.46 -2.22
N VAL A 124 17.08 24.95 -3.44
CA VAL A 124 18.10 24.96 -4.51
C VAL A 124 17.64 25.64 -5.81
N ALA A 125 16.33 25.89 -5.96
CA ALA A 125 15.76 26.53 -7.14
C ALA A 125 15.92 28.05 -7.11
N GLY A 126 16.17 28.65 -8.27
CA GLY A 126 16.12 30.10 -8.46
C GLY A 126 14.68 30.61 -8.61
N ASP A 127 14.49 31.92 -8.43
CA ASP A 127 13.17 32.55 -8.55
C ASP A 127 12.55 32.29 -9.93
N GLY A 128 11.31 31.80 -9.95
CA GLY A 128 10.54 31.60 -11.18
C GLY A 128 11.03 30.45 -12.06
N GLU A 129 11.85 29.53 -11.54
CA GLU A 129 12.21 28.31 -12.27
C GLU A 129 10.97 27.48 -12.62
N ARG A 130 11.07 26.77 -13.76
CA ARG A 130 10.04 25.86 -14.26
C ARG A 130 10.21 24.49 -13.65
N ILE A 131 9.21 24.01 -12.95
CA ILE A 131 9.21 22.73 -12.27
C ILE A 131 8.21 21.79 -12.94
N ALA A 132 8.68 20.70 -13.50
CA ALA A 132 7.80 19.63 -13.99
C ALA A 132 7.53 18.63 -12.86
N ILE A 133 6.26 18.30 -12.66
CA ILE A 133 5.86 17.24 -11.69
C ILE A 133 5.24 16.09 -12.48
N VAL A 134 5.77 14.89 -12.30
CA VAL A 134 5.30 13.67 -12.96
C VAL A 134 4.45 12.86 -11.98
N GLY A 135 3.13 12.90 -12.16
CA GLY A 135 2.12 12.25 -11.32
C GLY A 135 1.29 13.23 -10.48
N ALA A 136 -0.03 13.21 -10.67
CA ALA A 136 -1.02 14.00 -9.94
C ALA A 136 -1.69 13.23 -8.80
N GLY A 137 -0.95 12.35 -8.12
CA GLY A 137 -1.34 11.75 -6.84
C GLY A 137 -1.17 12.74 -5.69
N LEU A 138 -1.48 12.34 -4.45
CA LEU A 138 -1.41 13.21 -3.28
C LEU A 138 -0.04 13.87 -3.10
N ALA A 139 1.05 13.12 -3.27
CA ALA A 139 2.41 13.66 -3.14
C ALA A 139 2.71 14.75 -4.19
N GLY A 140 2.33 14.52 -5.45
CA GLY A 140 2.48 15.50 -6.53
C GLY A 140 1.59 16.72 -6.33
N ALA A 141 0.36 16.54 -5.88
CA ALA A 141 -0.60 17.60 -5.64
C ALA A 141 -0.17 18.57 -4.54
N ILE A 142 0.26 18.03 -3.37
CA ILE A 142 0.74 18.89 -2.27
C ILE A 142 2.07 19.57 -2.64
N ALA A 143 2.96 18.89 -3.38
CA ALA A 143 4.18 19.51 -3.85
C ALA A 143 3.90 20.65 -4.84
N ALA A 144 2.98 20.44 -5.80
CA ALA A 144 2.55 21.44 -6.75
C ALA A 144 1.99 22.68 -6.05
N ARG A 145 1.07 22.49 -5.09
CA ARG A 145 0.49 23.60 -4.33
C ARG A 145 1.55 24.43 -3.64
N ARG A 146 2.49 23.79 -2.92
CA ARG A 146 3.56 24.47 -2.22
C ARG A 146 4.51 25.23 -3.14
N LEU A 147 4.83 24.66 -4.31
CA LEU A 147 5.72 25.28 -5.27
C LEU A 147 5.05 26.47 -5.98
N VAL A 148 3.76 26.35 -6.36
CA VAL A 148 2.96 27.46 -6.90
C VAL A 148 2.86 28.59 -5.89
N ASP A 149 2.56 28.31 -4.62
CA ASP A 149 2.50 29.31 -3.55
C ASP A 149 3.85 30.00 -3.31
N ALA A 150 4.95 29.29 -3.56
CA ALA A 150 6.30 29.86 -3.50
C ALA A 150 6.69 30.66 -4.76
N GLY A 151 5.84 30.71 -5.80
CA GLY A 151 6.02 31.51 -7.01
C GLY A 151 6.80 30.82 -8.14
N TYR A 152 6.91 29.49 -8.11
CA TYR A 152 7.50 28.72 -9.22
C TYR A 152 6.49 28.48 -10.35
N ASP A 153 7.00 28.32 -11.58
CA ASP A 153 6.22 27.94 -12.76
C ASP A 153 6.08 26.40 -12.79
N VAL A 154 4.92 25.88 -12.37
CA VAL A 154 4.69 24.45 -12.19
C VAL A 154 3.84 23.89 -13.31
N THR A 155 4.37 22.88 -14.01
CA THR A 155 3.62 22.03 -14.95
C THR A 155 3.50 20.62 -14.38
N LEU A 156 2.27 20.15 -14.16
CA LEU A 156 2.00 18.81 -13.66
C LEU A 156 1.46 17.93 -14.79
N VAL A 157 2.08 16.76 -15.00
CA VAL A 157 1.65 15.75 -16.00
C VAL A 157 1.15 14.50 -15.32
N GLU A 158 0.00 14.00 -15.75
CA GLU A 158 -0.68 12.82 -15.22
C GLU A 158 -1.00 11.84 -16.35
N ALA A 159 -0.67 10.56 -16.15
CA ALA A 159 -0.90 9.52 -17.15
C ALA A 159 -2.37 9.17 -17.34
N ARG A 160 -3.16 9.27 -16.28
CA ARG A 160 -4.60 8.97 -16.28
C ARG A 160 -5.42 10.13 -16.86
N GLU A 161 -6.70 9.89 -17.01
CA GLU A 161 -7.70 10.93 -17.34
C GLU A 161 -8.27 11.66 -16.10
N ARG A 162 -7.73 11.34 -14.92
CA ARG A 162 -8.09 11.93 -13.62
C ARG A 162 -6.87 12.15 -12.76
N THR A 163 -6.96 13.06 -11.82
CA THR A 163 -5.99 13.26 -10.73
C THR A 163 -6.24 12.27 -9.57
N GLY A 164 -5.42 12.32 -8.53
CA GLY A 164 -5.55 11.55 -7.30
C GLY A 164 -4.67 10.29 -7.23
N GLY A 165 -4.26 9.73 -8.38
CA GLY A 165 -3.48 8.50 -8.40
C GLY A 165 -4.21 7.34 -7.73
N ARG A 166 -3.69 6.83 -6.58
CA ARG A 166 -4.31 5.79 -5.74
C ARG A 166 -5.45 6.30 -4.83
N ILE A 167 -5.70 7.59 -4.80
CA ILE A 167 -6.98 8.16 -4.40
C ILE A 167 -7.90 8.10 -5.61
N ALA A 168 -8.96 7.28 -5.55
CA ALA A 168 -9.83 7.00 -6.69
C ALA A 168 -11.29 7.02 -6.26
N THR A 169 -11.76 8.23 -6.03
CA THR A 169 -13.14 8.49 -5.63
C THR A 169 -14.07 8.44 -6.83
N THR A 170 -15.16 7.73 -6.69
CA THR A 170 -16.29 7.70 -7.62
C THR A 170 -17.61 7.87 -6.87
N GLN A 171 -18.63 8.36 -7.56
CA GLN A 171 -19.99 8.46 -7.04
C GLN A 171 -20.91 7.63 -7.95
N PRO A 172 -21.05 6.32 -7.71
CA PRO A 172 -21.90 5.49 -8.55
C PRO A 172 -23.38 5.89 -8.42
N ASP A 173 -24.17 5.64 -9.45
CA ASP A 173 -25.60 5.95 -9.45
C ASP A 173 -26.33 5.22 -8.30
N GLY A 174 -27.09 5.97 -7.52
CA GLY A 174 -27.87 5.45 -6.41
C GLY A 174 -27.10 5.17 -5.13
N TRP A 175 -25.81 5.51 -5.06
CA TRP A 175 -25.04 5.49 -3.81
C TRP A 175 -25.10 6.86 -3.13
N THR A 176 -25.25 6.86 -1.81
CA THR A 176 -25.27 8.09 -1.00
C THR A 176 -23.91 8.39 -0.39
N VAL A 177 -23.04 7.38 -0.32
CA VAL A 177 -21.62 7.54 0.05
C VAL A 177 -20.75 7.44 -1.17
N ALA A 178 -19.68 8.23 -1.22
CA ALA A 178 -18.66 8.10 -2.25
C ALA A 178 -17.89 6.78 -2.08
N VAL A 179 -17.45 6.21 -3.17
CA VAL A 179 -16.62 5.01 -3.20
C VAL A 179 -15.19 5.40 -3.49
N ASP A 180 -14.31 5.23 -2.51
CA ASP A 180 -12.86 5.30 -2.69
C ASP A 180 -12.28 3.90 -2.86
N SER A 181 -12.02 3.50 -4.09
CA SER A 181 -11.47 2.17 -4.37
C SER A 181 -10.00 1.99 -3.96
N GLY A 182 -9.34 3.05 -3.50
CA GLY A 182 -8.00 3.03 -2.90
C GLY A 182 -8.03 3.41 -1.42
N ALA A 183 -7.61 4.63 -1.09
CA ALA A 183 -7.60 5.14 0.28
C ALA A 183 -9.02 5.53 0.73
N TRP A 184 -9.73 4.61 1.37
CA TRP A 184 -11.14 4.75 1.78
C TRP A 184 -11.35 5.30 3.19
N ALA A 185 -10.29 5.35 3.99
CA ALA A 185 -10.32 5.86 5.37
C ALA A 185 -9.14 6.78 5.64
N LEU A 186 -9.37 7.72 6.55
CA LEU A 186 -8.35 8.60 7.08
C LEU A 186 -7.80 7.98 8.38
N ALA A 187 -6.97 6.95 8.23
CA ALA A 187 -6.33 6.25 9.33
C ALA A 187 -4.93 6.81 9.59
N GLY A 188 -4.57 7.03 10.86
CA GLY A 188 -3.24 7.48 11.27
C GLY A 188 -2.80 8.85 10.72
N ALA A 189 -3.69 9.62 10.07
CA ALA A 189 -3.35 10.89 9.46
C ALA A 189 -2.99 11.95 10.52
N GLY A 190 -1.91 12.69 10.28
CA GLY A 190 -1.48 13.78 11.15
C GLY A 190 -2.32 15.06 10.98
N PRO A 191 -2.14 16.05 11.88
CA PRO A 191 -2.99 17.25 11.95
C PRO A 191 -3.06 18.02 10.63
N ALA A 192 -1.95 18.24 9.94
CA ALA A 192 -1.91 19.04 8.71
C ALA A 192 -2.69 18.40 7.55
N LEU A 193 -2.61 17.08 7.40
CA LEU A 193 -3.41 16.37 6.40
C LEU A 193 -4.90 16.41 6.76
N ARG A 194 -5.24 16.22 8.05
CA ARG A 194 -6.63 16.31 8.53
C ARG A 194 -7.23 17.71 8.32
N GLU A 195 -6.48 18.76 8.66
CA GLU A 195 -6.88 20.13 8.42
C GLU A 195 -7.17 20.36 6.94
N SER A 196 -6.28 19.93 6.05
CA SER A 196 -6.47 20.06 4.60
C SER A 196 -7.66 19.27 4.07
N VAL A 197 -7.97 18.10 4.64
CA VAL A 197 -9.19 17.33 4.32
C VAL A 197 -10.44 18.12 4.70
N LEU A 198 -10.47 18.71 5.90
CA LEU A 198 -11.59 19.53 6.38
C LEU A 198 -11.74 20.82 5.58
N ASP A 199 -10.64 21.51 5.26
CA ASP A 199 -10.64 22.74 4.47
C ASP A 199 -11.13 22.49 3.04
N ALA A 200 -10.88 21.30 2.50
CA ALA A 200 -11.41 20.85 1.21
C ALA A 200 -12.92 20.52 1.26
N GLY A 201 -13.54 20.61 2.42
CA GLY A 201 -14.98 20.35 2.63
C GLY A 201 -15.33 18.86 2.62
N VAL A 202 -14.37 17.96 2.82
CA VAL A 202 -14.61 16.51 2.86
C VAL A 202 -15.29 16.14 4.17
N GLY A 203 -16.47 15.52 4.07
CA GLY A 203 -17.18 14.96 5.21
C GLY A 203 -16.43 13.76 5.81
N THR A 204 -16.24 13.81 7.13
CA THR A 204 -15.59 12.74 7.88
C THR A 204 -16.50 12.26 8.99
N THR A 205 -16.61 10.93 9.14
CA THR A 205 -17.35 10.32 10.27
C THR A 205 -16.37 9.44 11.04
N PRO A 206 -16.18 9.69 12.36
CA PRO A 206 -15.32 8.86 13.19
C PRO A 206 -15.71 7.38 13.12
N ILE A 207 -14.71 6.50 13.09
CA ILE A 207 -14.88 5.06 12.99
C ILE A 207 -13.97 4.38 14.01
N ASP A 208 -14.49 3.34 14.66
CA ASP A 208 -13.70 2.48 15.53
C ASP A 208 -13.32 1.20 14.79
N LEU A 209 -12.12 1.17 14.22
CA LEU A 209 -11.58 0.01 13.52
C LEU A 209 -11.15 -1.12 14.48
N ALA A 210 -11.11 -0.89 15.79
CA ALA A 210 -10.84 -1.91 16.80
C ALA A 210 -12.10 -2.70 17.19
N ALA A 211 -13.30 -2.20 16.88
CA ALA A 211 -14.55 -2.92 17.08
C ALA A 211 -14.71 -4.02 16.03
N ILE A 212 -14.11 -5.20 16.29
CA ILE A 212 -14.08 -6.33 15.37
C ILE A 212 -15.05 -7.43 15.83
N ARG A 213 -15.91 -7.88 14.91
CA ARG A 213 -16.71 -9.11 15.07
C ARG A 213 -16.03 -10.24 14.30
N SER A 214 -15.52 -11.23 15.02
CA SER A 214 -14.91 -12.41 14.42
C SER A 214 -15.89 -13.58 14.45
N VAL A 215 -16.01 -14.29 13.34
CA VAL A 215 -16.86 -15.48 13.22
C VAL A 215 -16.12 -16.65 12.58
N ALA A 216 -16.49 -17.87 12.95
CA ALA A 216 -16.06 -19.09 12.28
C ALA A 216 -16.92 -19.35 11.02
N PRO A 217 -16.53 -20.30 10.13
CA PRO A 217 -17.31 -20.64 8.94
C PRO A 217 -18.72 -21.15 9.20
N ASP A 218 -19.00 -21.67 10.40
CA ASP A 218 -20.34 -22.11 10.82
C ASP A 218 -21.20 -20.97 11.39
N GLY A 219 -20.68 -19.74 11.43
CA GLY A 219 -21.36 -18.54 11.94
C GLY A 219 -21.23 -18.37 13.46
N SER A 220 -20.52 -19.23 14.17
CA SER A 220 -20.26 -19.04 15.60
C SER A 220 -19.36 -17.82 15.83
N VAL A 221 -19.70 -17.01 16.83
CA VAL A 221 -18.88 -15.84 17.22
C VAL A 221 -17.67 -16.30 17.98
N LEU A 222 -16.51 -15.77 17.61
CA LEU A 222 -15.21 -16.11 18.19
C LEU A 222 -14.65 -14.95 19.01
N ASP A 223 -14.13 -15.24 20.18
CA ASP A 223 -13.20 -14.38 20.90
C ASP A 223 -11.77 -14.74 20.46
N VAL A 224 -11.18 -13.93 19.61
CA VAL A 224 -9.83 -14.16 19.10
C VAL A 224 -8.74 -13.70 20.09
N GLY A 225 -9.11 -12.87 21.09
CA GLY A 225 -8.19 -12.36 22.11
C GLY A 225 -6.93 -11.72 21.52
N THR A 226 -5.80 -11.90 22.21
CA THR A 226 -4.48 -11.40 21.81
C THR A 226 -3.62 -12.41 21.04
N THR A 227 -4.17 -13.60 20.71
CA THR A 227 -3.42 -14.74 20.14
C THR A 227 -2.57 -14.33 18.93
N GLY A 228 -3.15 -13.57 17.99
CA GLY A 228 -2.46 -13.12 16.79
C GLY A 228 -1.33 -12.12 17.09
N ALA A 229 -1.59 -11.13 17.94
CA ALA A 229 -0.61 -10.13 18.35
C ALA A 229 0.55 -10.76 19.14
N ASP A 230 0.25 -11.67 20.08
CA ASP A 230 1.26 -12.38 20.86
C ASP A 230 2.13 -13.28 19.99
N ALA A 231 1.55 -13.95 18.99
CA ALA A 231 2.29 -14.77 18.04
C ALA A 231 3.20 -13.91 17.15
N LEU A 232 2.69 -12.79 16.62
CA LEU A 232 3.50 -11.84 15.84
C LEU A 232 4.66 -11.30 16.67
N THR A 233 4.41 -10.88 17.91
CA THR A 233 5.46 -10.37 18.80
C THR A 233 6.58 -11.40 18.97
N ARG A 234 6.25 -12.66 19.28
CA ARG A 234 7.24 -13.75 19.41
C ARG A 234 8.00 -14.00 18.11
N ALA A 235 7.32 -13.95 16.96
CA ALA A 235 7.96 -14.12 15.67
C ALA A 235 8.97 -12.98 15.37
N LEU A 236 8.60 -11.73 15.66
CA LEU A 236 9.47 -10.58 15.46
C LEU A 236 10.66 -10.59 16.43
N GLU A 237 10.46 -10.94 17.70
CA GLU A 237 11.55 -11.09 18.68
C GLU A 237 12.53 -12.18 18.24
N TRP A 238 12.05 -13.33 17.81
CA TRP A 238 12.90 -14.40 17.26
C TRP A 238 13.65 -13.95 16.00
N GLY A 239 12.97 -13.26 15.08
CA GLY A 239 13.57 -12.69 13.87
C GLY A 239 14.69 -11.71 14.18
N ALA A 240 14.50 -10.85 15.18
CA ALA A 240 15.52 -9.87 15.62
C ALA A 240 16.78 -10.52 16.21
N GLU A 241 16.70 -11.75 16.70
CA GLU A 241 17.85 -12.52 17.23
C GLU A 241 18.64 -13.24 16.11
N GLN A 242 18.13 -13.30 14.88
CA GLN A 242 18.83 -13.94 13.77
C GLN A 242 20.03 -13.12 13.31
N SER A 243 21.07 -13.79 12.79
CA SER A 243 22.27 -13.13 12.25
C SER A 243 22.06 -12.50 10.87
N GLU A 244 21.00 -12.87 10.19
CA GLU A 244 20.59 -12.38 8.86
C GLU A 244 19.07 -12.17 8.88
N ASP A 245 18.59 -11.21 8.10
CA ASP A 245 17.16 -10.97 7.92
C ASP A 245 16.49 -12.18 7.26
N VAL A 246 15.37 -12.60 7.83
CA VAL A 246 14.60 -13.76 7.36
C VAL A 246 13.17 -13.36 7.02
N PRO A 247 12.46 -14.14 6.20
CA PRO A 247 11.03 -13.92 5.99
C PRO A 247 10.22 -14.00 7.29
N LEU A 248 9.19 -13.18 7.43
CA LEU A 248 8.29 -13.23 8.59
C LEU A 248 7.66 -14.64 8.76
N ALA A 249 7.37 -15.35 7.66
CA ALA A 249 6.91 -16.73 7.70
C ALA A 249 7.92 -17.67 8.37
N GLU A 250 9.23 -17.51 8.09
CA GLU A 250 10.28 -18.29 8.76
C GLU A 250 10.38 -17.93 10.25
N ALA A 251 10.18 -16.65 10.59
CA ALA A 251 10.16 -16.21 11.98
C ALA A 251 9.00 -16.84 12.77
N PHE A 252 7.82 -16.99 12.19
CA PHE A 252 6.74 -17.74 12.82
C PHE A 252 7.14 -19.21 13.06
N ALA A 253 7.61 -19.90 12.03
CA ALA A 253 8.01 -21.33 12.15
C ALA A 253 9.14 -21.53 13.17
N GLY A 254 10.10 -20.59 13.26
CA GLY A 254 11.28 -20.68 14.15
C GLY A 254 11.01 -20.28 15.59
N SER A 255 10.05 -19.41 15.85
CA SER A 255 9.78 -18.81 17.17
C SER A 255 9.05 -19.73 18.14
N GLY A 256 8.45 -20.83 17.65
CA GLY A 256 7.53 -21.66 18.42
C GLY A 256 6.19 -20.97 18.73
N ALA A 257 5.88 -19.85 18.05
CA ALA A 257 4.54 -19.30 18.01
C ALA A 257 3.63 -20.20 17.17
N ALA A 258 2.31 -20.01 17.27
CA ALA A 258 1.39 -20.65 16.33
C ALA A 258 1.71 -20.18 14.90
N ASP A 259 1.98 -21.13 14.02
CA ASP A 259 2.35 -20.86 12.63
C ASP A 259 1.07 -20.70 11.77
N PRO A 260 0.83 -19.53 11.16
CA PRO A 260 -0.34 -19.34 10.31
C PRO A 260 -0.38 -20.28 9.10
N ALA A 261 0.77 -20.85 8.69
CA ALA A 261 0.83 -21.85 7.63
C ALA A 261 0.23 -23.21 8.03
N GLU A 262 0.02 -23.46 9.33
CA GLU A 262 -0.63 -24.66 9.86
C GLU A 262 -2.15 -24.49 10.02
N ALA A 263 -2.72 -23.33 9.67
CA ALA A 263 -4.15 -23.07 9.75
C ALA A 263 -4.94 -24.06 8.87
N GLU A 264 -5.97 -24.67 9.46
CA GLU A 264 -6.86 -25.60 8.76
C GLU A 264 -8.22 -24.95 8.48
N ALA A 265 -8.74 -25.17 7.28
CA ALA A 265 -10.06 -24.68 6.93
C ALA A 265 -11.17 -25.38 7.75
N GLY A 266 -12.10 -24.58 8.26
CA GLY A 266 -13.38 -25.06 8.77
C GLY A 266 -13.58 -25.00 10.28
N SER A 267 -12.54 -24.88 11.13
CA SER A 267 -12.75 -24.87 12.59
C SER A 267 -12.77 -23.45 13.18
N GLY A 268 -11.87 -22.60 12.78
CA GLY A 268 -11.70 -21.27 13.38
C GLY A 268 -11.25 -21.25 14.85
N ASP A 269 -11.19 -22.41 15.50
CA ASP A 269 -10.91 -22.54 16.94
C ASP A 269 -9.42 -22.65 17.26
N GLY A 270 -8.58 -22.99 16.29
CA GLY A 270 -7.15 -23.15 16.44
C GLY A 270 -6.40 -21.83 16.60
N GLU A 271 -5.24 -21.89 17.26
CA GLU A 271 -4.34 -20.74 17.32
C GLU A 271 -3.80 -20.36 15.93
N PRO A 272 -3.41 -21.29 15.03
CA PRO A 272 -2.96 -20.95 13.68
C PRO A 272 -4.00 -20.16 12.87
N GLU A 273 -5.29 -20.53 12.94
CA GLU A 273 -6.38 -19.84 12.25
C GLU A 273 -6.56 -18.41 12.76
N ARG A 274 -6.44 -18.20 14.07
CA ARG A 274 -6.50 -16.85 14.68
C ARG A 274 -5.31 -15.98 14.28
N VAL A 275 -4.11 -16.57 14.19
CA VAL A 275 -2.92 -15.87 13.70
C VAL A 275 -3.07 -15.54 12.22
N ALA A 276 -3.55 -16.48 11.40
CA ALA A 276 -3.78 -16.23 9.98
C ALA A 276 -4.78 -15.10 9.74
N ALA A 277 -5.90 -15.08 10.47
CA ALA A 277 -6.89 -14.01 10.40
C ALA A 277 -6.31 -12.66 10.88
N PHE A 278 -5.55 -12.64 11.96
CA PHE A 278 -4.87 -11.43 12.44
C PHE A 278 -3.91 -10.86 11.39
N LEU A 279 -3.15 -11.71 10.71
CA LEU A 279 -2.25 -11.26 9.65
C LEU A 279 -3.01 -10.80 8.39
N ALA A 280 -4.11 -11.46 8.06
CA ALA A 280 -4.97 -11.05 6.93
C ALA A 280 -5.60 -9.66 7.17
N GLY A 281 -6.10 -9.42 8.39
CA GLY A 281 -6.71 -8.13 8.76
C GLY A 281 -5.71 -7.02 9.13
N GLY A 282 -4.44 -7.34 9.30
CA GLY A 282 -3.36 -6.43 9.68
C GLY A 282 -2.27 -6.36 8.62
N ALA A 283 -1.23 -7.18 8.74
CA ALA A 283 -0.03 -7.13 7.92
C ALA A 283 -0.32 -7.17 6.41
N ALA A 284 -1.21 -8.05 5.95
CA ALA A 284 -1.55 -8.16 4.54
C ALA A 284 -2.28 -6.93 4.00
N LEU A 285 -3.12 -6.27 4.79
CA LEU A 285 -3.82 -5.04 4.38
C LEU A 285 -2.93 -3.80 4.46
N THR A 286 -1.93 -3.79 5.35
CA THR A 286 -0.99 -2.68 5.47
C THR A 286 0.09 -2.72 4.39
N THR A 287 0.65 -3.90 4.13
CA THR A 287 1.82 -4.05 3.25
C THR A 287 1.48 -4.57 1.85
N GLY A 288 0.31 -5.19 1.68
CA GLY A 288 -0.06 -5.87 0.44
C GLY A 288 0.85 -7.05 0.10
N ALA A 289 1.60 -7.58 1.06
CA ALA A 289 2.57 -8.65 0.87
C ALA A 289 2.31 -9.85 1.79
N ALA A 290 2.69 -11.04 1.33
CA ALA A 290 2.57 -12.26 2.12
C ALA A 290 3.70 -12.34 3.17
N PRO A 291 3.49 -13.02 4.32
CA PRO A 291 4.54 -13.21 5.33
C PRO A 291 5.85 -13.82 4.77
N ALA A 292 5.76 -14.61 3.70
CA ALA A 292 6.94 -15.16 3.04
C ALA A 292 7.79 -14.14 2.27
N GLU A 293 7.26 -12.96 2.01
CA GLU A 293 7.94 -11.87 1.30
C GLU A 293 8.46 -10.78 2.25
N LEU A 294 7.78 -10.63 3.41
CA LEU A 294 8.08 -9.57 4.37
C LEU A 294 9.37 -9.84 5.15
N SER A 295 10.21 -8.83 5.28
CA SER A 295 11.33 -8.83 6.22
C SER A 295 10.82 -8.97 7.65
N SER A 296 11.41 -9.86 8.45
CA SER A 296 11.12 -9.94 9.88
C SER A 296 11.70 -8.76 10.67
N TRP A 297 12.70 -8.06 10.12
CA TRP A 297 13.32 -6.90 10.76
C TRP A 297 12.63 -5.58 10.42
N TYR A 298 12.19 -5.43 9.16
CA TYR A 298 11.75 -4.14 8.63
C TYR A 298 10.40 -4.18 7.89
N GLY A 299 9.85 -5.38 7.66
CA GLY A 299 8.69 -5.55 6.79
C GLY A 299 7.42 -4.86 7.27
N LEU A 300 7.25 -4.75 8.59
CA LEU A 300 6.10 -4.09 9.21
C LEU A 300 6.39 -2.66 9.68
N GLY A 301 7.67 -2.22 9.67
CA GLY A 301 8.09 -0.92 10.17
C GLY A 301 7.70 -0.72 11.64
N ASP A 302 7.57 0.53 12.07
CA ASP A 302 7.07 0.87 13.40
C ASP A 302 5.57 0.56 13.57
N ALA A 303 4.87 0.22 12.49
CA ALA A 303 3.49 -0.26 12.53
C ALA A 303 3.33 -1.59 13.31
N SER A 304 4.43 -2.33 13.56
CA SER A 304 4.43 -3.45 14.50
C SER A 304 3.99 -3.04 15.90
N ALA A 305 4.31 -1.82 16.33
CA ALA A 305 3.87 -1.25 17.60
C ALA A 305 2.41 -0.74 17.56
N ALA A 306 1.92 -0.32 16.41
CA ALA A 306 0.53 0.16 16.25
C ALA A 306 -0.48 -0.99 16.05
N THR A 307 -0.02 -2.18 15.64
CA THR A 307 -0.88 -3.37 15.53
C THR A 307 -1.14 -4.01 16.90
N THR A 308 -0.34 -3.70 17.92
CA THR A 308 -0.71 -3.92 19.31
C THR A 308 -1.66 -2.79 19.72
N ALA A 309 -2.95 -3.01 19.49
CA ALA A 309 -4.06 -2.09 19.76
C ALA A 309 -4.25 -1.75 21.26
N GLN A 310 -3.21 -1.35 21.97
CA GLN A 310 -3.30 -1.10 23.40
C GLN A 310 -2.66 0.21 23.89
N GLU A 311 -2.07 1.01 23.01
CA GLU A 311 -1.60 2.35 23.36
C GLU A 311 -2.07 3.40 22.35
N LEU A 312 -3.37 3.38 22.04
CA LEU A 312 -4.04 4.60 21.65
C LEU A 312 -4.24 5.38 22.95
N ASP A 313 -3.22 6.13 23.34
CA ASP A 313 -3.45 7.26 24.20
C ASP A 313 -4.66 8.04 23.64
N ASP A 314 -5.53 8.51 24.52
CA ASP A 314 -6.79 9.23 24.30
C ASP A 314 -6.60 10.54 23.48
N ASP A 315 -5.80 10.49 22.40
CA ASP A 315 -5.58 11.60 21.48
C ASP A 315 -6.64 11.55 20.38
N SER A 316 -7.81 12.15 20.71
CA SER A 316 -8.92 12.40 19.78
C SER A 316 -8.50 13.10 18.46
N GLU A 317 -7.25 13.58 18.38
CA GLU A 317 -6.68 14.23 17.20
C GLU A 317 -6.23 13.26 16.09
N ARG A 318 -6.14 11.94 16.37
CA ARG A 318 -5.75 10.89 15.41
C ARG A 318 -6.83 9.83 15.17
N ALA A 319 -8.05 10.04 15.64
CA ALA A 319 -9.12 9.08 15.46
C ALA A 319 -9.34 8.76 13.97
N ASP A 320 -9.46 7.48 13.66
CA ASP A 320 -9.77 7.05 12.30
C ASP A 320 -11.14 7.55 11.85
N ALA A 321 -11.28 7.83 10.57
CA ALA A 321 -12.53 8.34 10.02
C ALA A 321 -12.81 7.75 8.62
N VAL A 322 -14.07 7.46 8.38
CA VAL A 322 -14.58 7.21 7.03
C VAL A 322 -14.82 8.52 6.33
N LEU A 323 -14.56 8.55 5.05
CA LEU A 323 -14.71 9.70 4.17
C LEU A 323 -16.01 9.56 3.38
N THR A 324 -17.05 10.30 3.75
CA THR A 324 -18.37 10.16 3.13
C THR A 324 -18.43 10.74 1.71
N ASP A 325 -17.59 11.73 1.43
CA ASP A 325 -17.49 12.39 0.12
C ASP A 325 -16.26 11.93 -0.69
N GLY A 326 -15.47 11.02 -0.10
CA GLY A 326 -14.19 10.57 -0.66
C GLY A 326 -13.10 11.64 -0.63
N LEU A 327 -11.90 11.29 -1.09
CA LEU A 327 -10.70 12.16 -1.05
C LEU A 327 -10.46 13.00 -2.32
N ALA A 328 -11.25 12.81 -3.38
CA ALA A 328 -11.07 13.60 -4.61
C ALA A 328 -11.15 15.13 -4.38
N PRO A 329 -12.04 15.66 -3.51
CA PRO A 329 -12.08 17.10 -3.24
C PRO A 329 -10.78 17.64 -2.64
N LEU A 330 -10.08 16.89 -1.78
CA LEU A 330 -8.76 17.27 -1.27
C LEU A 330 -7.77 17.47 -2.42
N VAL A 331 -7.66 16.49 -3.32
CA VAL A 331 -6.74 16.58 -4.45
C VAL A 331 -7.12 17.75 -5.37
N ALA A 332 -8.41 17.96 -5.61
CA ALA A 332 -8.90 19.07 -6.43
C ALA A 332 -8.55 20.43 -5.81
N SER A 333 -8.69 20.61 -4.49
CA SER A 333 -8.34 21.86 -3.81
C SER A 333 -6.84 22.14 -3.84
N LEU A 334 -5.98 21.13 -3.70
CA LEU A 334 -4.53 21.28 -3.80
C LEU A 334 -4.08 21.68 -5.21
N LEU A 335 -4.84 21.26 -6.22
CA LEU A 335 -4.54 21.54 -7.64
C LEU A 335 -5.30 22.74 -8.20
N GLU A 336 -5.97 23.54 -7.37
CA GLU A 336 -6.61 24.77 -7.80
C GLU A 336 -5.55 25.73 -8.38
N ASP A 337 -5.79 26.26 -9.59
CA ASP A 337 -4.87 27.12 -10.34
C ASP A 337 -3.52 26.47 -10.73
N VAL A 338 -3.39 25.14 -10.62
CA VAL A 338 -2.24 24.37 -11.12
C VAL A 338 -2.52 23.89 -12.54
N GLU A 339 -1.58 24.11 -13.48
CA GLU A 339 -1.69 23.54 -14.82
C GLU A 339 -1.47 22.02 -14.78
N VAL A 340 -2.53 21.25 -15.09
CA VAL A 340 -2.49 19.78 -15.10
C VAL A 340 -2.77 19.25 -16.50
N SER A 341 -1.78 18.54 -17.06
CA SER A 341 -1.93 17.81 -18.34
C SER A 341 -2.31 16.36 -18.07
N LEU A 342 -3.58 16.00 -18.25
CA LEU A 342 -4.09 14.62 -18.14
C LEU A 342 -3.77 13.82 -19.41
N ARG A 343 -3.79 12.48 -19.30
CA ARG A 343 -3.44 11.52 -20.39
C ARG A 343 -2.03 11.74 -20.95
N ALA A 344 -1.16 12.36 -20.15
CA ALA A 344 0.22 12.68 -20.49
C ALA A 344 1.15 11.61 -19.92
N VAL A 345 1.23 10.45 -20.58
CA VAL A 345 2.07 9.33 -20.16
C VAL A 345 3.54 9.67 -20.40
N VAL A 346 4.32 9.80 -19.32
CA VAL A 346 5.76 10.06 -19.41
C VAL A 346 6.48 8.75 -19.74
N SER A 347 7.35 8.81 -20.77
CA SER A 347 8.17 7.68 -21.21
C SER A 347 9.67 7.91 -21.02
N GLY A 348 10.10 9.12 -20.69
CA GLY A 348 11.50 9.42 -20.44
C GLY A 348 11.72 10.73 -19.70
N ILE A 349 12.79 10.79 -18.92
CA ILE A 349 13.27 11.96 -18.21
C ILE A 349 14.75 12.10 -18.50
N GLY A 350 15.12 13.19 -19.22
CA GLY A 350 16.51 13.58 -19.43
C GLY A 350 16.94 14.64 -18.41
N TYR A 351 18.18 14.61 -17.97
CA TYR A 351 18.70 15.61 -17.04
C TYR A 351 20.22 15.76 -17.14
N ASP A 352 20.70 16.96 -16.89
CA ASP A 352 22.13 17.31 -16.82
C ASP A 352 22.35 18.48 -15.83
N GLU A 353 23.53 19.09 -15.83
CA GLU A 353 23.85 20.23 -14.96
C GLU A 353 23.03 21.50 -15.36
N GLU A 354 22.53 21.59 -16.58
CA GLU A 354 21.86 22.79 -17.12
C GLU A 354 20.34 22.75 -16.89
N GLY A 355 19.73 21.54 -16.82
CA GLY A 355 18.29 21.41 -16.62
C GLY A 355 17.76 19.99 -16.76
N ALA A 356 16.47 19.89 -17.03
CA ALA A 356 15.79 18.62 -17.21
C ALA A 356 14.79 18.67 -18.38
N SER A 357 14.40 17.52 -18.87
CA SER A 357 13.40 17.37 -19.93
C SER A 357 12.48 16.18 -19.64
N VAL A 358 11.22 16.32 -19.99
CA VAL A 358 10.20 15.27 -19.89
C VAL A 358 9.74 14.89 -21.28
N ARG A 359 9.78 13.59 -21.60
CA ARG A 359 9.30 13.04 -22.87
C ARG A 359 8.04 12.22 -22.64
N LEU A 360 7.00 12.50 -23.39
CA LEU A 360 5.75 11.78 -23.38
C LEU A 360 5.78 10.56 -24.33
N ALA A 361 4.93 9.59 -24.09
CA ALA A 361 4.75 8.43 -24.97
C ALA A 361 4.23 8.80 -26.37
N THR A 362 3.61 9.97 -26.52
CA THR A 362 3.21 10.55 -27.83
C THR A 362 4.40 10.97 -28.68
N GLY A 363 5.60 11.09 -28.10
CA GLY A 363 6.81 11.61 -28.72
C GLY A 363 7.06 13.08 -28.47
N GLU A 364 6.12 13.80 -27.88
CA GLU A 364 6.29 15.20 -27.45
C GLU A 364 7.27 15.28 -26.29
N SER A 365 8.00 16.40 -26.21
CA SER A 365 8.92 16.66 -25.10
C SER A 365 8.89 18.14 -24.74
N PHE A 366 9.08 18.42 -23.46
CA PHE A 366 9.24 19.78 -22.96
C PHE A 366 10.40 19.84 -21.95
N SER A 367 10.95 21.04 -21.77
CA SER A 367 12.05 21.29 -20.87
C SER A 367 11.55 21.94 -19.58
N ALA A 368 12.17 21.57 -18.48
CA ALA A 368 12.01 22.18 -17.17
C ALA A 368 13.39 22.45 -16.56
N ASP A 369 13.44 23.30 -15.55
CA ASP A 369 14.69 23.51 -14.83
C ASP A 369 14.90 22.37 -13.81
N ARG A 370 13.81 21.79 -13.28
CA ARG A 370 13.79 20.61 -12.39
C ARG A 370 12.59 19.72 -12.64
N VAL A 371 12.72 18.45 -12.28
CA VAL A 371 11.64 17.45 -12.37
C VAL A 371 11.43 16.80 -11.02
N LEU A 372 10.17 16.73 -10.55
CA LEU A 372 9.75 15.93 -9.41
C LEU A 372 9.01 14.68 -9.91
N VAL A 373 9.51 13.51 -9.57
CA VAL A 373 8.93 12.19 -9.92
C VAL A 373 8.14 11.67 -8.74
N THR A 374 6.83 11.47 -8.94
CA THR A 374 5.93 10.97 -7.88
C THR A 374 5.18 9.69 -8.28
N VAL A 375 5.71 8.99 -9.28
CA VAL A 375 5.11 7.74 -9.76
C VAL A 375 5.29 6.61 -8.75
N PRO A 376 4.33 5.66 -8.65
CA PRO A 376 4.42 4.55 -7.70
C PRO A 376 5.65 3.67 -7.93
N ILE A 377 6.14 3.04 -6.84
CA ILE A 377 7.31 2.15 -6.90
C ILE A 377 7.11 1.01 -7.92
N GLY A 378 5.89 0.47 -8.03
CA GLY A 378 5.57 -0.56 -9.02
C GLY A 378 5.84 -0.11 -10.46
N VAL A 379 5.58 1.16 -10.78
CA VAL A 379 5.88 1.75 -12.09
C VAL A 379 7.37 1.99 -12.26
N LEU A 380 8.08 2.49 -11.24
CA LEU A 380 9.54 2.70 -11.29
C LEU A 380 10.32 1.39 -11.50
N LYS A 381 9.78 0.24 -11.08
CA LYS A 381 10.37 -1.09 -11.30
C LYS A 381 10.30 -1.56 -12.76
N THR A 382 9.54 -0.88 -13.59
CA THR A 382 9.43 -1.20 -15.01
C THR A 382 10.35 -0.31 -15.85
N ASP A 383 10.49 -0.64 -17.12
CA ASP A 383 11.19 0.21 -18.10
C ASP A 383 10.26 1.26 -18.73
N ALA A 384 9.10 1.56 -18.11
CA ALA A 384 8.11 2.50 -18.63
C ALA A 384 8.66 3.94 -18.72
N ILE A 385 9.53 4.33 -17.77
CA ILE A 385 10.19 5.64 -17.75
C ILE A 385 11.70 5.44 -17.87
N VAL A 386 12.28 5.90 -18.96
CA VAL A 386 13.73 5.83 -19.20
C VAL A 386 14.39 7.12 -18.67
N PHE A 387 15.35 6.97 -17.76
CA PHE A 387 16.18 8.09 -17.29
C PHE A 387 17.47 8.18 -18.11
N ASP A 388 17.80 9.39 -18.60
CA ASP A 388 18.99 9.67 -19.39
C ASP A 388 19.72 10.92 -18.86
N PRO A 389 20.89 10.76 -18.23
CA PRO A 389 21.61 9.51 -17.94
C PRO A 389 20.85 8.58 -16.98
N PRO A 390 21.22 7.27 -16.90
CA PRO A 390 20.62 6.36 -15.94
C PRO A 390 20.77 6.87 -14.50
N LEU A 391 19.75 6.64 -13.66
CA LEU A 391 19.79 7.00 -12.24
C LEU A 391 21.04 6.46 -11.53
N PRO A 392 21.55 7.13 -10.50
CA PRO A 392 22.64 6.66 -9.67
C PRO A 392 22.42 5.24 -9.14
N PHE A 393 23.50 4.56 -8.77
CA PHE A 393 23.43 3.17 -8.31
C PHE A 393 22.51 3.02 -7.07
N ALA A 394 22.58 3.95 -6.12
CA ALA A 394 21.73 3.94 -4.91
C ALA A 394 20.23 3.91 -5.28
N HIS A 395 19.76 4.82 -6.14
CA HIS A 395 18.36 4.84 -6.61
C HIS A 395 17.94 3.54 -7.29
N ARG A 396 18.77 3.00 -8.19
CA ARG A 396 18.47 1.75 -8.89
C ARG A 396 18.40 0.56 -7.92
N THR A 397 19.26 0.53 -6.91
CA THR A 397 19.24 -0.48 -5.86
C THR A 397 17.99 -0.33 -5.00
N ALA A 398 17.63 0.89 -4.60
CA ALA A 398 16.42 1.18 -3.85
C ALA A 398 15.14 0.78 -4.61
N ILE A 399 15.04 1.16 -5.89
CA ILE A 399 13.91 0.76 -6.75
C ILE A 399 13.81 -0.76 -6.84
N ALA A 400 14.93 -1.47 -6.98
CA ALA A 400 14.93 -2.92 -7.03
C ALA A 400 14.55 -3.56 -5.68
N ALA A 401 15.01 -2.99 -4.56
CA ALA A 401 14.84 -3.53 -3.21
C ALA A 401 13.43 -3.34 -2.64
N ILE A 402 12.85 -2.14 -2.76
CA ILE A 402 11.52 -1.85 -2.20
C ILE A 402 10.46 -2.66 -2.93
N GLY A 403 9.59 -3.38 -2.20
CA GLY A 403 8.49 -4.17 -2.75
C GLY A 403 7.30 -3.30 -3.18
N SER A 404 6.47 -3.83 -4.08
CA SER A 404 5.16 -3.28 -4.43
C SER A 404 4.10 -4.30 -4.06
N GLY A 405 3.34 -4.01 -3.02
CA GLY A 405 2.30 -4.86 -2.48
C GLY A 405 0.95 -4.60 -3.14
N VAL A 406 0.02 -5.53 -2.97
CA VAL A 406 -1.32 -5.43 -3.55
C VAL A 406 -2.37 -5.57 -2.46
N VAL A 407 -3.18 -4.54 -2.30
CA VAL A 407 -4.41 -4.54 -1.50
C VAL A 407 -5.53 -4.12 -2.42
N GLU A 408 -6.60 -4.89 -2.43
CA GLU A 408 -7.79 -4.62 -3.24
C GLU A 408 -9.01 -4.43 -2.37
N THR A 409 -9.94 -3.62 -2.84
CA THR A 409 -11.22 -3.36 -2.19
C THR A 409 -12.37 -3.82 -3.07
N LEU A 410 -13.40 -4.37 -2.44
CA LEU A 410 -14.67 -4.71 -3.07
C LEU A 410 -15.81 -4.07 -2.28
N TRP A 411 -16.40 -3.03 -2.83
CA TRP A 411 -17.54 -2.33 -2.27
C TRP A 411 -18.84 -2.99 -2.72
N LEU A 412 -19.69 -3.42 -1.78
CA LEU A 412 -20.96 -4.06 -2.04
C LEU A 412 -22.08 -3.22 -1.42
N ARG A 413 -23.08 -2.86 -2.22
CA ARG A 413 -24.31 -2.23 -1.75
C ARG A 413 -25.45 -3.21 -1.78
N PHE A 414 -26.22 -3.27 -0.70
CA PHE A 414 -27.42 -4.09 -0.59
C PHE A 414 -28.65 -3.19 -0.49
N ASP A 415 -29.81 -3.67 -0.98
CA ASP A 415 -31.07 -2.94 -0.86
C ASP A 415 -31.63 -3.04 0.57
N GLU A 416 -31.36 -4.16 1.24
CA GLU A 416 -31.72 -4.42 2.64
C GLU A 416 -30.58 -5.13 3.34
N SER A 417 -30.37 -4.83 4.61
CA SER A 417 -29.38 -5.50 5.44
C SER A 417 -29.80 -6.94 5.74
N PHE A 418 -28.93 -7.90 5.56
CA PHE A 418 -29.14 -9.30 5.93
C PHE A 418 -28.63 -9.63 7.33
N TRP A 419 -28.01 -8.67 8.01
CA TRP A 419 -27.37 -8.80 9.32
C TRP A 419 -28.13 -8.07 10.44
N ASP A 420 -29.27 -7.43 10.19
CA ASP A 420 -30.04 -6.63 11.16
C ASP A 420 -30.61 -7.46 12.32
N ALA A 421 -30.73 -8.78 12.14
CA ALA A 421 -31.20 -9.65 13.21
C ALA A 421 -30.19 -9.85 14.36
N ASP A 422 -28.91 -9.47 14.13
CA ASP A 422 -27.83 -9.55 15.10
C ASP A 422 -27.36 -8.15 15.49
N ALA A 423 -27.68 -7.72 16.73
CA ALA A 423 -27.32 -6.39 17.22
C ALA A 423 -25.79 -6.17 17.27
N ASP A 424 -25.01 -7.21 17.51
CA ASP A 424 -23.55 -7.13 17.52
C ASP A 424 -23.00 -6.98 16.10
N ALA A 425 -23.60 -7.64 15.11
CA ALA A 425 -23.24 -7.46 13.70
C ALA A 425 -23.58 -6.05 13.20
N VAL A 426 -24.71 -5.50 13.61
CA VAL A 426 -25.12 -4.12 13.24
C VAL A 426 -24.17 -3.09 13.81
N SER A 427 -23.68 -3.27 15.05
CA SER A 427 -22.80 -2.31 15.72
C SER A 427 -21.32 -2.44 15.36
N ALA A 428 -20.87 -3.64 14.97
CA ALA A 428 -19.46 -3.88 14.65
C ALA A 428 -19.09 -3.28 13.29
N VAL A 429 -18.04 -2.48 13.29
CA VAL A 429 -17.51 -1.84 12.09
C VAL A 429 -16.66 -2.79 11.26
N ARG A 430 -15.82 -3.59 11.90
CA ARG A 430 -15.00 -4.61 11.22
C ARG A 430 -15.54 -6.02 11.48
N TRP A 431 -15.53 -6.82 10.42
CA TRP A 431 -15.85 -8.24 10.51
C TRP A 431 -14.69 -9.06 9.98
N SER A 432 -14.36 -10.14 10.68
CA SER A 432 -13.29 -11.08 10.32
C SER A 432 -13.82 -12.49 10.27
N LEU A 433 -13.58 -13.21 9.18
CA LEU A 433 -13.91 -14.62 9.00
C LEU A 433 -12.66 -15.46 9.29
N VAL A 434 -12.67 -16.16 10.42
CA VAL A 434 -11.54 -16.94 10.93
C VAL A 434 -11.66 -18.40 10.51
N GLY A 435 -10.56 -19.01 10.03
CA GLY A 435 -10.52 -20.41 9.63
C GLY A 435 -11.25 -20.72 8.32
N SER A 436 -11.34 -19.75 7.42
CA SER A 436 -11.95 -19.91 6.10
C SER A 436 -10.91 -19.88 4.99
N GLU A 437 -11.11 -20.71 3.97
CA GLU A 437 -10.43 -20.58 2.66
C GLU A 437 -11.13 -19.58 1.72
N ALA A 438 -12.20 -18.92 2.18
CA ALA A 438 -12.89 -17.91 1.38
C ALA A 438 -11.90 -16.79 0.99
N GLY A 439 -12.01 -16.34 -0.25
CA GLY A 439 -11.08 -15.34 -0.79
C GLY A 439 -11.17 -13.95 -0.14
N ILE A 440 -12.25 -13.64 0.59
CA ILE A 440 -12.44 -12.36 1.29
C ILE A 440 -12.82 -12.66 2.74
N THR A 441 -11.89 -12.41 3.64
CA THR A 441 -12.08 -12.70 5.07
C THR A 441 -12.28 -11.47 5.92
N GLU A 442 -11.88 -10.30 5.42
CA GLU A 442 -11.97 -9.03 6.13
C GLU A 442 -12.97 -8.09 5.48
N TRP A 443 -13.87 -7.54 6.30
CA TRP A 443 -14.94 -6.66 5.85
C TRP A 443 -15.07 -5.43 6.73
N VAL A 444 -15.51 -4.32 6.14
CA VAL A 444 -15.91 -3.10 6.86
C VAL A 444 -17.39 -2.87 6.62
N ASN A 445 -18.15 -2.79 7.70
CA ASN A 445 -19.56 -2.47 7.69
C ASN A 445 -19.75 -0.96 7.86
N LEU A 446 -20.23 -0.28 6.84
CA LEU A 446 -20.45 1.16 6.89
C LEU A 446 -21.81 1.54 7.51
N GLN A 447 -22.74 0.62 7.74
CA GLN A 447 -24.05 0.91 8.27
C GLN A 447 -24.02 1.62 9.64
N PRO A 448 -23.17 1.25 10.62
CA PRO A 448 -23.12 1.95 11.91
C PRO A 448 -22.73 3.43 11.80
N VAL A 449 -21.96 3.79 10.77
CA VAL A 449 -21.37 5.13 10.63
C VAL A 449 -22.10 6.00 9.60
N THR A 450 -22.71 5.39 8.59
CA THR A 450 -23.38 6.11 7.49
C THR A 450 -24.88 5.88 7.42
N GLY A 451 -25.36 4.82 8.04
CA GLY A 451 -26.75 4.34 7.89
C GLY A 451 -27.01 3.58 6.59
N GLU A 452 -26.03 3.47 5.70
CA GLU A 452 -26.15 2.82 4.40
C GLU A 452 -25.76 1.34 4.48
N THR A 453 -26.49 0.49 3.78
CA THR A 453 -26.24 -0.96 3.71
C THR A 453 -25.08 -1.29 2.76
N VAL A 454 -23.88 -0.80 3.12
CA VAL A 454 -22.65 -0.96 2.35
C VAL A 454 -21.61 -1.74 3.14
N LEU A 455 -21.04 -2.75 2.50
CA LEU A 455 -19.89 -3.50 3.01
C LEU A 455 -18.68 -3.29 2.09
N ILE A 456 -17.49 -3.18 2.69
CA ILE A 456 -16.22 -3.14 1.95
C ILE A 456 -15.45 -4.42 2.28
N GLY A 457 -15.29 -5.31 1.30
CA GLY A 457 -14.35 -6.44 1.39
C GLY A 457 -12.92 -5.95 1.16
N LEU A 458 -12.02 -6.35 2.04
CA LEU A 458 -10.60 -5.97 2.00
C LEU A 458 -9.75 -7.23 1.80
N VAL A 459 -8.84 -7.19 0.85
CA VAL A 459 -7.99 -8.33 0.50
C VAL A 459 -6.57 -7.88 0.20
N GLY A 460 -5.59 -8.54 0.82
CA GLY A 460 -4.17 -8.24 0.61
C GLY A 460 -3.39 -9.40 0.01
N ALA A 461 -2.18 -9.12 -0.43
CA ALA A 461 -1.15 -10.08 -0.83
C ALA A 461 -1.57 -10.98 -2.01
N ASP A 462 -1.18 -12.27 -1.98
CA ASP A 462 -1.47 -13.25 -3.05
C ASP A 462 -2.97 -13.44 -3.30
N GLN A 463 -3.76 -13.30 -2.25
CA GLN A 463 -5.19 -13.46 -2.33
C GLN A 463 -5.83 -12.33 -3.15
N ALA A 464 -5.37 -11.09 -2.99
CA ALA A 464 -5.80 -9.96 -3.82
C ALA A 464 -5.54 -10.21 -5.31
N LEU A 465 -4.34 -10.69 -5.66
CA LEU A 465 -3.99 -11.05 -7.04
C LEU A 465 -4.85 -12.20 -7.59
N SER A 466 -5.13 -13.20 -6.74
CA SER A 466 -5.95 -14.35 -7.13
C SER A 466 -7.40 -13.96 -7.43
N LEU A 467 -7.97 -13.05 -6.63
CA LEU A 467 -9.32 -12.51 -6.84
C LEU A 467 -9.40 -11.58 -8.05
N GLN A 468 -8.34 -10.82 -8.31
CA GLN A 468 -8.25 -9.94 -9.47
C GLN A 468 -8.41 -10.69 -10.81
N ALA A 469 -8.00 -11.97 -10.86
CA ALA A 469 -8.12 -12.83 -12.03
C ALA A 469 -9.56 -13.35 -12.28
N LEU A 470 -10.50 -13.11 -11.34
CA LEU A 470 -11.90 -13.52 -11.46
C LEU A 470 -12.69 -12.55 -12.34
N SER A 471 -13.70 -13.07 -13.05
CA SER A 471 -14.77 -12.25 -13.61
C SER A 471 -15.62 -11.64 -12.49
N ASP A 472 -16.43 -10.63 -12.83
CA ASP A 472 -17.30 -9.98 -11.85
C ASP A 472 -18.31 -10.97 -11.22
N ASP A 473 -18.92 -11.86 -12.01
CA ASP A 473 -19.86 -12.88 -11.51
C ASP A 473 -19.16 -13.87 -10.55
N GLU A 474 -17.94 -14.29 -10.89
CA GLU A 474 -17.16 -15.20 -10.06
C GLU A 474 -16.74 -14.52 -8.74
N LEU A 475 -16.32 -13.24 -8.80
CA LEU A 475 -15.96 -12.46 -7.63
C LEU A 475 -17.15 -12.25 -6.70
N LEU A 476 -18.31 -11.91 -7.25
CA LEU A 476 -19.53 -11.78 -6.46
C LEU A 476 -19.95 -13.11 -5.81
N THR A 477 -19.78 -14.23 -6.51
CA THR A 477 -20.03 -15.57 -5.93
C THR A 477 -19.11 -15.83 -4.73
N VAL A 478 -17.82 -15.52 -4.84
CA VAL A 478 -16.85 -15.62 -3.73
C VAL A 478 -17.26 -14.70 -2.57
N ALA A 479 -17.61 -13.46 -2.86
CA ALA A 479 -17.98 -12.46 -1.85
C ALA A 479 -19.26 -12.86 -1.09
N VAL A 480 -20.32 -13.28 -1.78
CA VAL A 480 -21.58 -13.70 -1.17
C VAL A 480 -21.37 -14.94 -0.30
N THR A 481 -20.58 -15.91 -0.76
CA THR A 481 -20.24 -17.10 0.02
C THR A 481 -19.45 -16.75 1.28
N ALA A 482 -18.49 -15.82 1.19
CA ALA A 482 -17.71 -15.35 2.33
C ALA A 482 -18.56 -14.61 3.38
N LEU A 483 -19.70 -14.07 2.99
CA LEU A 483 -20.64 -13.36 3.87
C LEU A 483 -21.68 -14.30 4.54
N GLU A 484 -21.85 -15.55 4.07
CA GLU A 484 -22.83 -16.49 4.63
C GLU A 484 -22.70 -16.68 6.16
N PRO A 485 -21.49 -16.81 6.74
CA PRO A 485 -21.33 -16.96 8.18
C PRO A 485 -21.87 -15.78 9.01
N PHE A 486 -21.89 -14.58 8.43
CA PHE A 486 -22.41 -13.37 9.09
C PHE A 486 -23.94 -13.25 9.02
N ALA A 487 -24.60 -14.03 8.16
CA ALA A 487 -26.05 -14.11 8.06
C ALA A 487 -26.69 -15.12 9.01
N VAL A 488 -25.88 -15.97 9.66
CA VAL A 488 -26.38 -16.97 10.61
C VAL A 488 -26.73 -16.28 11.94
N VAL A 489 -27.99 -16.37 12.34
CA VAL A 489 -28.41 -15.93 13.70
C VAL A 489 -28.03 -17.04 14.66
N PRO A 490 -27.20 -16.78 15.68
CA PRO A 490 -26.90 -17.75 16.73
C PRO A 490 -28.22 -18.18 17.39
N GLY A 491 -28.52 -19.49 17.36
CA GLY A 491 -29.74 -20.06 17.92
C GLY A 491 -29.76 -20.10 19.45
#